data_e684b9f115e613249325dd865a9a253f
#
_entry.id   e684b9f115e613249325dd865a9a253f
#
_cell.length_a   1.000
_cell.length_b   1.000
_cell.length_c   1.000
_cell.angle_alpha   90.00
_cell.angle_beta   90.00
_cell.angle_gamma   90.00
#
_symmetry.space_group_name_H-M   'P 1'
#
loop_
_entity.id
_entity.type
_entity.pdbx_description
1 polymer ?
#
loop_
_entity_poly.entity_id
_entity_poly.type
_entity_poly.pdbx_seq_one_letter_code
_entity_poly.pdbx_strand_id
1 'polypeptide(L)'
;RQKNDESPLYRINRRLEFYFEKDFLNKYSNRIKVIKGDITSKNLGLTDENYSNLIKNIDTVINAGAIVKHFGQKEEFENINVLGTKNVIEFCTRNKKRLLHISTMSVSGFGEKEEFSNNPEEEGTKKFSEQNLYVGQNIKGIYTTTKFKAEIAVLEAVSNGLDAQLLRIGNITNRYSDGKFQININDNAFARRIKSFVEIGAFPKYMLTHAIELTPVDICADAVLKILEHNSPCNVFHLYDTNLLPINIFYDTILERGINLTPVSNTLMTYIIKGILSDDSKKSIISGIVQDLDKDKKFTYISKVGLDATFTQKYLEAIGFNWSTFNSEYVNKCFDYFENVGFIDKNLEEH
;
A
#
# COMPACT_ATOMS: atom_id res chain seq x y z
N ARG A 1 3.67 12.56 15.29
CA ARG A 1 4.37 12.05 16.49
C ARG A 1 5.86 12.27 16.35
N GLN A 2 6.52 12.82 17.39
CA GLN A 2 7.97 12.98 17.40
C GLN A 2 8.63 11.59 17.56
N LYS A 3 9.55 11.24 16.66
CA LYS A 3 10.45 10.07 16.82
C LYS A 3 11.86 10.60 16.98
N ASN A 4 12.60 10.08 17.97
CA ASN A 4 14.03 10.36 18.17
C ASN A 4 14.32 11.88 18.14
N ASP A 5 14.14 12.64 19.11
CA ASP A 5 14.49 14.08 19.28
C ASP A 5 14.53 15.00 18.02
N GLU A 6 14.24 14.46 16.83
CA GLU A 6 14.15 15.22 15.58
C GLU A 6 12.86 16.05 15.53
N SER A 7 12.98 17.33 15.17
CA SER A 7 11.80 18.18 15.01
C SER A 7 10.90 17.69 13.85
N PRO A 8 9.57 17.85 13.96
CA PRO A 8 8.66 17.49 12.86
C PRO A 8 9.02 18.21 11.55
N LEU A 9 9.43 19.46 11.62
CA LEU A 9 9.82 20.25 10.46
C LEU A 9 11.06 19.66 9.76
N TYR A 10 12.11 19.30 10.51
CA TYR A 10 13.30 18.67 9.97
C TYR A 10 12.98 17.33 9.26
N ARG A 11 12.13 16.53 9.89
CA ARG A 11 11.71 15.24 9.30
C ARG A 11 10.94 15.41 8.00
N ILE A 12 10.04 16.37 7.93
CA ILE A 12 9.28 16.66 6.70
C ILE A 12 10.23 17.19 5.62
N ASN A 13 11.11 18.15 5.97
CA ASN A 13 12.06 18.70 5.01
C ASN A 13 12.92 17.60 4.38
N ARG A 14 13.53 16.73 5.20
CA ARG A 14 14.34 15.61 4.71
C ARG A 14 13.56 14.67 3.78
N ARG A 15 12.24 14.46 4.02
CA ARG A 15 11.39 13.66 3.14
C ARG A 15 11.13 14.39 1.83
N LEU A 16 10.83 15.67 1.87
CA LEU A 16 10.58 16.47 0.68
C LEU A 16 11.82 16.57 -0.21
N GLU A 17 13.00 16.80 0.38
CA GLU A 17 14.26 16.81 -0.35
C GLU A 17 14.62 15.46 -0.98
N PHE A 18 14.26 14.37 -0.33
CA PHE A 18 14.45 13.03 -0.90
C PHE A 18 13.59 12.77 -2.14
N TYR A 19 12.30 13.15 -2.09
CA TYR A 19 11.38 12.84 -3.17
C TYR A 19 11.34 13.88 -4.29
N PHE A 20 11.66 15.12 -3.98
CA PHE A 20 11.55 16.23 -4.92
C PHE A 20 12.93 16.87 -5.18
N GLU A 21 13.08 18.11 -4.84
CA GLU A 21 14.30 18.88 -5.04
C GLU A 21 14.83 19.42 -3.70
N LYS A 22 16.11 19.73 -3.67
CA LYS A 22 16.71 20.42 -2.53
C LYS A 22 15.97 21.75 -2.34
N ASP A 23 15.79 22.15 -1.08
CA ASP A 23 15.06 23.37 -0.71
C ASP A 23 13.56 23.43 -1.08
N PHE A 24 12.94 22.27 -1.42
CA PHE A 24 11.50 22.22 -1.76
C PHE A 24 10.63 22.86 -0.69
N LEU A 25 10.88 22.61 0.59
CA LEU A 25 10.10 23.19 1.68
C LEU A 25 10.23 24.72 1.72
N ASN A 26 11.42 25.27 1.47
CA ASN A 26 11.63 26.73 1.44
C ASN A 26 10.86 27.38 0.29
N LYS A 27 10.88 26.76 -0.89
CA LYS A 27 10.15 27.21 -2.08
C LYS A 27 8.63 27.27 -1.86
N TYR A 28 8.08 26.35 -1.05
CA TYR A 28 6.64 26.24 -0.78
C TYR A 28 6.29 26.56 0.68
N SER A 29 7.16 27.24 1.43
CA SER A 29 7.00 27.52 2.87
C SER A 29 5.72 28.29 3.22
N ASN A 30 5.21 29.12 2.31
CA ASN A 30 3.95 29.84 2.46
C ASN A 30 2.71 28.93 2.30
N ARG A 31 2.88 27.71 1.77
CA ARG A 31 1.80 26.72 1.54
C ARG A 31 1.88 25.52 2.47
N ILE A 32 3.01 25.29 3.13
CA ILE A 32 3.23 24.11 3.98
C ILE A 32 3.46 24.57 5.42
N LYS A 33 2.54 24.22 6.31
CA LYS A 33 2.66 24.45 7.75
C LYS A 33 2.76 23.10 8.47
N VAL A 34 3.85 22.87 9.18
CA VAL A 34 4.09 21.64 9.94
C VAL A 34 3.69 21.87 11.40
N ILE A 35 2.77 21.05 11.91
CA ILE A 35 2.26 21.14 13.28
C ILE A 35 2.55 19.81 13.99
N LYS A 36 3.08 19.89 15.21
CA LYS A 36 3.29 18.72 16.08
C LYS A 36 1.95 18.27 16.65
N GLY A 37 1.62 16.97 16.48
CA GLY A 37 0.41 16.37 17.03
C GLY A 37 0.57 14.88 17.27
N ASP A 38 -0.43 14.27 17.88
CA ASP A 38 -0.56 12.82 18.08
C ASP A 38 -2.02 12.41 17.95
N ILE A 39 -2.35 11.71 16.84
CA ILE A 39 -3.72 11.29 16.56
C ILE A 39 -4.30 10.33 17.64
N THR A 40 -3.44 9.67 18.43
CA THR A 40 -3.89 8.78 19.51
C THR A 40 -4.35 9.55 20.78
N SER A 41 -4.09 10.83 20.83
CA SER A 41 -4.40 11.68 21.96
C SER A 41 -5.66 12.53 21.73
N LYS A 42 -6.32 12.92 22.81
CA LYS A 42 -7.47 13.86 22.75
C LYS A 42 -7.07 15.14 22.01
N ASN A 43 -7.99 15.69 21.23
CA ASN A 43 -7.76 16.87 20.37
C ASN A 43 -6.55 16.71 19.45
N LEU A 44 -6.25 15.47 19.01
CA LEU A 44 -5.10 15.11 18.17
C LEU A 44 -3.74 15.48 18.79
N GLY A 45 -3.65 15.57 20.12
CA GLY A 45 -2.44 15.99 20.83
C GLY A 45 -1.96 17.40 20.50
N LEU A 46 -2.87 18.26 20.03
CA LEU A 46 -2.58 19.64 19.65
C LEU A 46 -2.73 20.57 20.88
N THR A 47 -2.00 21.68 20.85
CA THR A 47 -2.27 22.80 21.75
C THR A 47 -3.62 23.44 21.38
N ASP A 48 -4.29 24.12 22.35
CA ASP A 48 -5.56 24.78 22.09
C ASP A 48 -5.48 25.81 20.98
N GLU A 49 -4.36 26.53 20.89
CA GLU A 49 -4.08 27.47 19.80
C GLU A 49 -4.04 26.76 18.42
N ASN A 50 -3.24 25.70 18.28
CA ASN A 50 -3.12 24.95 17.04
C ASN A 50 -4.44 24.28 16.67
N TYR A 51 -5.16 23.73 17.64
CA TYR A 51 -6.48 23.13 17.42
C TYR A 51 -7.48 24.16 16.89
N SER A 52 -7.55 25.33 17.52
CA SER A 52 -8.42 26.43 17.11
C SER A 52 -8.05 26.98 15.73
N ASN A 53 -6.75 27.07 15.43
CA ASN A 53 -6.26 27.47 14.11
C ASN A 53 -6.62 26.47 13.01
N LEU A 54 -6.54 25.18 13.28
CA LEU A 54 -6.98 24.14 12.31
C LEU A 54 -8.48 24.27 12.05
N ILE A 55 -9.31 24.41 13.08
CA ILE A 55 -10.77 24.57 12.90
C ILE A 55 -11.09 25.73 11.96
N LYS A 56 -10.37 26.85 12.08
CA LYS A 56 -10.64 28.05 11.29
C LYS A 56 -10.13 27.99 9.85
N ASN A 57 -9.03 27.28 9.60
CA ASN A 57 -8.25 27.42 8.37
C ASN A 57 -8.22 26.19 7.49
N ILE A 58 -8.81 25.06 7.87
CA ILE A 58 -8.89 23.87 7.01
C ILE A 58 -10.33 23.53 6.69
N ASP A 59 -10.55 22.99 5.52
CA ASP A 59 -11.85 22.50 5.04
C ASP A 59 -11.89 20.98 5.01
N THR A 60 -10.77 20.34 4.71
CA THR A 60 -10.68 18.89 4.53
C THR A 60 -9.49 18.31 5.28
N VAL A 61 -9.67 17.11 5.80
CA VAL A 61 -8.62 16.30 6.43
C VAL A 61 -8.35 15.07 5.57
N ILE A 62 -7.09 14.84 5.19
CA ILE A 62 -6.65 13.56 4.60
C ILE A 62 -5.98 12.76 5.71
N ASN A 63 -6.64 11.71 6.19
CA ASN A 63 -6.09 10.82 7.22
C ASN A 63 -5.29 9.68 6.57
N ALA A 64 -3.98 9.88 6.42
CA ALA A 64 -3.01 8.87 5.99
C ALA A 64 -2.17 8.31 7.15
N GLY A 65 -2.53 8.62 8.40
CA GLY A 65 -1.83 8.18 9.61
C GLY A 65 -2.15 6.73 9.94
N ALA A 66 -1.19 5.82 9.77
CA ALA A 66 -1.34 4.40 10.11
C ALA A 66 -0.01 3.72 10.40
N ILE A 67 -0.04 2.61 11.15
CA ILE A 67 1.01 1.60 11.15
C ILE A 67 0.70 0.63 10.02
N VAL A 68 1.64 0.49 9.08
CA VAL A 68 1.52 -0.38 7.89
C VAL A 68 2.41 -1.64 7.98
N LYS A 69 3.04 -1.89 9.13
CA LYS A 69 3.85 -3.10 9.35
C LYS A 69 2.95 -4.34 9.45
N HIS A 70 3.46 -5.48 9.02
CA HIS A 70 2.71 -6.75 9.13
C HIS A 70 2.86 -7.42 10.51
N PHE A 71 3.83 -6.97 11.32
CA PHE A 71 4.15 -7.53 12.64
C PHE A 71 4.29 -6.40 13.66
N GLY A 72 3.92 -6.68 14.90
CA GLY A 72 4.02 -5.74 16.02
C GLY A 72 3.02 -6.05 17.12
N GLN A 73 2.97 -5.18 18.12
CA GLN A 73 2.07 -5.32 19.26
C GLN A 73 0.65 -4.90 18.87
N LYS A 74 -0.33 -5.75 19.12
CA LYS A 74 -1.75 -5.51 18.78
C LYS A 74 -2.26 -4.17 19.31
N GLU A 75 -1.87 -3.85 20.54
CA GLU A 75 -2.29 -2.60 21.20
C GLU A 75 -1.79 -1.35 20.47
N GLU A 76 -0.56 -1.36 19.95
CA GLU A 76 -0.03 -0.23 19.18
C GLU A 76 -0.83 -0.01 17.88
N PHE A 77 -1.20 -1.10 17.19
CA PHE A 77 -2.04 -1.02 15.99
C PHE A 77 -3.45 -0.53 16.29
N GLU A 78 -4.08 -1.05 17.35
CA GLU A 78 -5.41 -0.59 17.78
C GLU A 78 -5.38 0.90 18.17
N ASN A 79 -4.37 1.34 18.89
CA ASN A 79 -4.24 2.74 19.28
C ASN A 79 -4.05 3.67 18.09
N ILE A 80 -3.18 3.33 17.13
CA ILE A 80 -2.89 4.23 16.01
C ILE A 80 -3.93 4.09 14.90
N ASN A 81 -4.24 2.86 14.44
CA ASN A 81 -5.10 2.69 13.28
C ASN A 81 -6.59 2.84 13.63
N VAL A 82 -7.02 2.45 14.83
CA VAL A 82 -8.44 2.51 15.22
C VAL A 82 -8.75 3.74 16.06
N LEU A 83 -8.12 3.87 17.24
CA LEU A 83 -8.37 5.03 18.11
C LEU A 83 -7.96 6.34 17.43
N GLY A 84 -6.79 6.37 16.78
CA GLY A 84 -6.34 7.53 16.01
C GLY A 84 -7.34 7.93 14.93
N THR A 85 -7.91 6.97 14.19
CA THR A 85 -8.97 7.26 13.21
C THR A 85 -10.23 7.80 13.88
N LYS A 86 -10.66 7.23 15.01
CA LYS A 86 -11.82 7.74 15.76
C LYS A 86 -11.63 9.17 16.23
N ASN A 87 -10.44 9.53 16.71
CA ASN A 87 -10.12 10.91 17.12
C ASN A 87 -10.16 11.89 15.92
N VAL A 88 -9.71 11.45 14.74
CA VAL A 88 -9.82 12.26 13.51
C VAL A 88 -11.28 12.40 13.07
N ILE A 89 -12.09 11.34 13.14
CA ILE A 89 -13.54 11.39 12.89
C ILE A 89 -14.20 12.37 13.84
N GLU A 90 -13.92 12.30 15.15
CA GLU A 90 -14.45 13.23 16.15
C GLU A 90 -14.12 14.69 15.82
N PHE A 91 -12.85 14.97 15.45
CA PHE A 91 -12.44 16.30 15.00
C PHE A 91 -13.25 16.77 13.79
N CYS A 92 -13.40 15.94 12.77
CA CYS A 92 -14.11 16.29 11.53
C CYS A 92 -15.60 16.50 11.79
N THR A 93 -16.25 15.62 12.56
CA THR A 93 -17.68 15.69 12.89
C THR A 93 -18.01 16.94 13.69
N ARG A 94 -17.26 17.21 14.75
CA ARG A 94 -17.49 18.39 15.62
C ARG A 94 -17.30 19.70 14.89
N ASN A 95 -16.38 19.74 13.93
CA ASN A 95 -15.99 20.97 13.27
C ASN A 95 -16.49 21.05 11.82
N LYS A 96 -17.38 20.13 11.41
CA LYS A 96 -17.95 20.05 10.05
C LYS A 96 -16.89 20.09 8.96
N LYS A 97 -15.85 19.26 9.09
CA LYS A 97 -14.77 19.12 8.12
C LYS A 97 -14.96 17.85 7.31
N ARG A 98 -14.68 17.93 6.02
CA ARG A 98 -14.64 16.76 5.13
C ARG A 98 -13.47 15.84 5.51
N LEU A 99 -13.66 14.51 5.39
CA LEU A 99 -12.62 13.52 5.69
C LEU A 99 -12.36 12.62 4.50
N LEU A 100 -11.11 12.55 4.02
CA LEU A 100 -10.63 11.49 3.16
C LEU A 100 -9.80 10.52 4.02
N HIS A 101 -10.29 9.30 4.20
CA HIS A 101 -9.57 8.28 4.98
C HIS A 101 -8.86 7.29 4.05
N ILE A 102 -7.53 7.26 4.13
CA ILE A 102 -6.71 6.32 3.37
C ILE A 102 -6.79 4.94 4.01
N SER A 103 -7.42 4.00 3.32
CA SER A 103 -7.51 2.58 3.70
C SER A 103 -6.68 1.70 2.75
N THR A 104 -6.98 0.42 2.65
CA THR A 104 -6.23 -0.55 1.84
C THR A 104 -7.15 -1.56 1.16
N MET A 105 -6.81 -1.97 -0.06
CA MET A 105 -7.49 -3.09 -0.71
C MET A 105 -7.31 -4.43 0.04
N SER A 106 -6.33 -4.53 0.95
CA SER A 106 -6.13 -5.74 1.75
C SER A 106 -7.34 -6.09 2.64
N VAL A 107 -8.27 -5.17 2.89
CA VAL A 107 -9.52 -5.46 3.62
C VAL A 107 -10.46 -6.39 2.84
N SER A 108 -10.26 -6.57 1.53
CA SER A 108 -10.94 -7.59 0.74
C SER A 108 -10.62 -9.02 1.23
N GLY A 109 -9.53 -9.18 1.99
CA GLY A 109 -9.16 -10.44 2.62
C GLY A 109 -8.79 -11.55 1.65
N PHE A 110 -8.95 -12.78 2.13
CA PHE A 110 -8.68 -14.00 1.38
C PHE A 110 -9.98 -14.80 1.23
N GLY A 111 -10.14 -15.46 0.08
CA GLY A 111 -11.20 -16.43 -0.11
C GLY A 111 -10.86 -17.75 0.61
N GLU A 112 -11.76 -18.27 1.43
CA GLU A 112 -11.60 -19.58 2.07
C GLU A 112 -12.33 -20.72 1.36
N LYS A 113 -13.15 -20.39 0.35
CA LYS A 113 -14.01 -21.33 -0.36
C LYS A 113 -13.89 -21.16 -1.87
N GLU A 114 -14.32 -22.20 -2.59
CA GLU A 114 -14.45 -22.22 -4.05
C GLU A 114 -15.31 -21.06 -4.62
N GLU A 115 -16.12 -20.41 -3.78
CA GLU A 115 -16.93 -19.24 -4.12
C GLU A 115 -16.09 -17.98 -4.49
N PHE A 116 -14.79 -18.00 -4.22
CA PHE A 116 -13.84 -16.92 -4.55
C PHE A 116 -12.84 -17.45 -5.57
N SER A 117 -13.26 -17.55 -6.84
CA SER A 117 -12.37 -17.97 -7.91
C SER A 117 -11.30 -16.90 -8.22
N ASN A 118 -10.13 -17.36 -8.65
CA ASN A 118 -9.06 -16.50 -9.19
C ASN A 118 -9.42 -15.95 -10.59
N ASN A 119 -10.49 -16.47 -11.21
CA ASN A 119 -10.98 -15.97 -12.48
C ASN A 119 -12.22 -15.09 -12.22
N PRO A 120 -12.08 -13.75 -12.29
CA PRO A 120 -13.17 -12.81 -12.05
C PRO A 120 -14.29 -12.91 -13.10
N GLU A 121 -14.08 -13.62 -14.18
CA GLU A 121 -15.07 -13.83 -15.26
C GLU A 121 -15.91 -15.10 -15.07
N GLU A 122 -15.59 -15.94 -14.09
CA GLU A 122 -16.43 -17.10 -13.78
C GLU A 122 -17.77 -16.68 -13.17
N GLU A 123 -18.85 -17.11 -13.80
CA GLU A 123 -20.21 -16.85 -13.37
C GLU A 123 -20.44 -17.42 -11.95
N GLY A 124 -20.86 -16.56 -11.01
CA GLY A 124 -21.09 -16.95 -9.61
C GLY A 124 -19.97 -16.61 -8.62
N THR A 125 -18.84 -16.08 -9.07
CA THR A 125 -17.78 -15.63 -8.16
C THR A 125 -18.18 -14.38 -7.39
N LYS A 126 -18.08 -14.42 -6.06
CA LYS A 126 -18.26 -13.21 -5.24
C LYS A 126 -17.10 -12.25 -5.47
N LYS A 127 -17.43 -11.02 -5.87
CA LYS A 127 -16.47 -9.93 -6.01
C LYS A 127 -16.60 -8.96 -4.85
N PHE A 128 -15.48 -8.40 -4.43
CA PHE A 128 -15.44 -7.32 -3.45
C PHE A 128 -15.44 -5.98 -4.19
N SER A 129 -16.57 -5.29 -4.15
CA SER A 129 -16.78 -3.99 -4.80
C SER A 129 -16.79 -2.85 -3.79
N GLU A 130 -16.90 -1.60 -4.28
CA GLU A 130 -17.02 -0.41 -3.45
C GLU A 130 -18.26 -0.44 -2.54
N GLN A 131 -19.30 -1.17 -2.91
CA GLN A 131 -20.55 -1.31 -2.13
C GLN A 131 -20.40 -2.30 -0.96
N ASN A 132 -19.31 -3.07 -0.92
CA ASN A 132 -19.13 -4.12 0.06
C ASN A 132 -18.23 -3.65 1.21
N LEU A 133 -18.65 -3.95 2.44
CA LEU A 133 -17.80 -3.94 3.62
C LEU A 133 -17.35 -5.36 3.96
N TYR A 134 -18.32 -6.29 3.95
CA TYR A 134 -18.09 -7.69 4.27
C TYR A 134 -18.89 -8.61 3.35
N VAL A 135 -18.19 -9.56 2.70
CA VAL A 135 -18.78 -10.56 1.78
C VAL A 135 -18.47 -11.99 2.24
N GLY A 136 -18.02 -12.17 3.49
CA GLY A 136 -17.56 -13.44 4.03
C GLY A 136 -16.06 -13.69 3.82
N GLN A 137 -15.30 -12.66 3.43
CA GLN A 137 -13.85 -12.74 3.28
C GLN A 137 -13.16 -12.99 4.63
N ASN A 138 -12.05 -13.75 4.59
CA ASN A 138 -11.20 -13.97 5.74
C ASN A 138 -10.18 -12.85 5.88
N ILE A 139 -10.34 -12.01 6.91
CA ILE A 139 -9.43 -10.90 7.21
C ILE A 139 -8.35 -11.40 8.16
N LYS A 140 -7.14 -11.60 7.63
CA LYS A 140 -5.98 -12.08 8.40
C LYS A 140 -4.96 -10.96 8.63
N GLY A 141 -4.25 -11.07 9.76
CA GLY A 141 -3.19 -10.13 10.12
C GLY A 141 -3.68 -8.90 10.87
N ILE A 142 -2.82 -8.41 11.76
CA ILE A 142 -3.13 -7.31 12.67
C ILE A 142 -3.37 -5.99 11.93
N TYR A 143 -2.58 -5.73 10.87
CA TYR A 143 -2.72 -4.53 10.03
C TYR A 143 -4.10 -4.49 9.37
N THR A 144 -4.44 -5.54 8.61
CA THR A 144 -5.70 -5.61 7.87
C THR A 144 -6.91 -5.56 8.80
N THR A 145 -6.85 -6.28 9.92
CA THR A 145 -7.93 -6.25 10.94
C THR A 145 -8.15 -4.87 11.51
N THR A 146 -7.08 -4.12 11.82
CA THR A 146 -7.23 -2.77 12.38
C THR A 146 -7.64 -1.74 11.33
N LYS A 147 -7.22 -1.89 10.07
CA LYS A 147 -7.74 -1.07 8.97
C LYS A 147 -9.22 -1.32 8.73
N PHE A 148 -9.67 -2.58 8.74
CA PHE A 148 -11.09 -2.93 8.61
C PHE A 148 -11.94 -2.32 9.75
N LYS A 149 -11.46 -2.37 10.99
CA LYS A 149 -12.14 -1.70 12.13
C LYS A 149 -12.21 -0.18 11.97
N ALA A 150 -11.16 0.42 11.40
CA ALA A 150 -11.15 1.85 11.09
C ALA A 150 -12.18 2.20 10.01
N GLU A 151 -12.33 1.35 8.96
CA GLU A 151 -13.38 1.52 7.95
C GLU A 151 -14.78 1.50 8.54
N ILE A 152 -15.06 0.53 9.43
CA ILE A 152 -16.35 0.47 10.16
C ILE A 152 -16.62 1.80 10.84
N ALA A 153 -15.65 2.36 11.58
CA ALA A 153 -15.83 3.63 12.29
C ALA A 153 -16.07 4.80 11.33
N VAL A 154 -15.40 4.84 10.16
CA VAL A 154 -15.64 5.88 9.15
C VAL A 154 -17.04 5.75 8.56
N LEU A 155 -17.48 4.55 8.18
CA LEU A 155 -18.79 4.34 7.57
C LEU A 155 -19.93 4.56 8.57
N GLU A 156 -19.74 4.23 9.84
CA GLU A 156 -20.68 4.61 10.91
C GLU A 156 -20.80 6.14 11.03
N ALA A 157 -19.69 6.87 10.94
CA ALA A 157 -19.72 8.34 10.98
C ALA A 157 -20.39 8.93 9.73
N VAL A 158 -20.19 8.34 8.55
CA VAL A 158 -20.89 8.71 7.31
C VAL A 158 -22.40 8.53 7.48
N SER A 159 -22.85 7.39 8.03
CA SER A 159 -24.28 7.14 8.27
C SER A 159 -24.89 8.14 9.26
N ASN A 160 -24.07 8.76 10.11
CA ASN A 160 -24.45 9.83 11.04
C ASN A 160 -24.21 11.24 10.47
N GLY A 161 -23.95 11.37 9.16
CA GLY A 161 -23.90 12.64 8.46
C GLY A 161 -22.51 13.28 8.30
N LEU A 162 -21.41 12.56 8.61
CA LEU A 162 -20.08 13.04 8.28
C LEU A 162 -19.85 13.00 6.75
N ASP A 163 -19.43 14.11 6.16
CA ASP A 163 -18.91 14.11 4.79
C ASP A 163 -17.53 13.43 4.78
N ALA A 164 -17.51 12.17 4.39
CA ALA A 164 -16.26 11.41 4.32
C ALA A 164 -16.21 10.45 3.13
N GLN A 165 -14.98 10.29 2.59
CA GLN A 165 -14.63 9.30 1.59
C GLN A 165 -13.59 8.33 2.16
N LEU A 166 -13.84 7.05 1.92
CA LEU A 166 -12.96 5.94 2.25
C LEU A 166 -12.23 5.48 0.99
N LEU A 167 -10.92 5.62 0.99
CA LEU A 167 -10.08 5.35 -0.17
C LEU A 167 -9.26 4.08 0.08
N ARG A 168 -9.68 2.95 -0.52
CA ARG A 168 -8.99 1.66 -0.43
C ARG A 168 -7.88 1.61 -1.47
N ILE A 169 -6.65 1.88 -1.00
CA ILE A 169 -5.48 1.96 -1.87
C ILE A 169 -4.95 0.55 -2.17
N GLY A 170 -4.52 0.33 -3.43
CA GLY A 170 -3.87 -0.88 -3.89
C GLY A 170 -2.43 -1.07 -3.39
N ASN A 171 -1.66 -1.91 -4.09
CA ASN A 171 -0.25 -2.15 -3.76
C ASN A 171 0.60 -0.97 -4.22
N ILE A 172 0.91 -0.06 -3.30
CA ILE A 172 1.76 1.09 -3.60
C ILE A 172 3.15 0.65 -4.02
N THR A 173 3.55 1.12 -5.20
CA THR A 173 4.83 0.83 -5.83
C THR A 173 5.60 2.12 -6.15
N ASN A 174 6.73 1.97 -6.83
CA ASN A 174 7.61 3.05 -7.25
C ASN A 174 6.83 4.13 -8.02
N ARG A 175 7.33 5.35 -8.01
CA ARG A 175 6.77 6.43 -8.84
C ARG A 175 6.83 6.04 -10.31
N TYR A 176 5.74 6.28 -11.01
CA TYR A 176 5.66 6.01 -12.45
C TYR A 176 6.61 6.91 -13.25
N SER A 177 6.76 8.14 -12.79
CA SER A 177 7.55 9.18 -13.46
C SER A 177 9.06 8.84 -13.51
N ASP A 178 9.67 8.39 -12.41
CA ASP A 178 11.12 8.25 -12.29
C ASP A 178 11.59 6.98 -11.55
N GLY A 179 10.68 6.08 -11.19
CA GLY A 179 11.01 4.85 -10.48
C GLY A 179 11.40 5.03 -9.00
N LYS A 180 11.45 6.25 -8.47
CA LYS A 180 11.83 6.49 -7.07
C LYS A 180 10.83 5.87 -6.11
N PHE A 181 11.32 5.27 -5.02
CA PHE A 181 10.49 4.57 -4.04
C PHE A 181 10.70 5.08 -2.61
N GLN A 182 10.06 4.43 -1.64
CA GLN A 182 10.13 4.85 -0.24
C GLN A 182 11.55 4.72 0.34
N ILE A 183 11.94 5.66 1.22
CA ILE A 183 13.25 5.68 1.88
C ILE A 183 13.51 4.37 2.65
N ASN A 184 12.50 3.84 3.33
CA ASN A 184 12.58 2.60 4.11
C ASN A 184 12.20 1.37 3.26
N ILE A 185 12.83 1.22 2.10
CA ILE A 185 12.54 0.15 1.14
C ILE A 185 12.61 -1.25 1.77
N ASN A 186 13.53 -1.45 2.72
CA ASN A 186 13.68 -2.72 3.45
C ASN A 186 12.45 -3.12 4.28
N ASP A 187 11.53 -2.20 4.56
CA ASP A 187 10.28 -2.49 5.27
C ASP A 187 9.12 -2.83 4.30
N ASN A 188 9.32 -2.66 2.98
CA ASN A 188 8.27 -2.88 2.00
C ASN A 188 8.17 -4.35 1.59
N ALA A 189 6.98 -4.94 1.71
CA ALA A 189 6.77 -6.36 1.42
C ALA A 189 6.96 -6.71 -0.06
N PHE A 190 6.52 -5.85 -0.99
CA PHE A 190 6.68 -6.06 -2.42
C PHE A 190 8.14 -6.03 -2.84
N ALA A 191 8.89 -4.99 -2.46
CA ALA A 191 10.31 -4.87 -2.76
C ALA A 191 11.11 -6.07 -2.17
N ARG A 192 10.84 -6.44 -0.92
CA ARG A 192 11.47 -7.60 -0.28
C ARG A 192 11.18 -8.92 -0.99
N ARG A 193 9.97 -9.09 -1.52
CA ARG A 193 9.61 -10.28 -2.31
C ARG A 193 10.46 -10.37 -3.59
N ILE A 194 10.60 -9.27 -4.32
CA ILE A 194 11.47 -9.19 -5.50
C ILE A 194 12.91 -9.55 -5.10
N LYS A 195 13.44 -8.89 -4.07
CA LYS A 195 14.79 -9.15 -3.56
C LYS A 195 14.99 -10.62 -3.21
N SER A 196 14.04 -11.25 -2.51
CA SER A 196 14.12 -12.67 -2.16
C SER A 196 14.21 -13.57 -3.40
N PHE A 197 13.44 -13.34 -4.45
CA PHE A 197 13.56 -14.13 -5.68
C PHE A 197 14.91 -13.93 -6.35
N VAL A 198 15.41 -12.70 -6.41
CA VAL A 198 16.72 -12.37 -6.98
C VAL A 198 17.84 -13.07 -6.19
N GLU A 199 17.83 -13.01 -4.86
CA GLU A 199 18.83 -13.63 -3.98
C GLU A 199 18.76 -15.16 -4.01
N ILE A 200 17.57 -15.76 -4.21
CA ILE A 200 17.39 -17.21 -4.38
C ILE A 200 17.89 -17.65 -5.78
N GLY A 201 17.85 -16.77 -6.78
CA GLY A 201 18.13 -17.12 -8.18
C GLY A 201 17.06 -18.00 -8.83
N ALA A 202 15.86 -18.10 -8.22
CA ALA A 202 14.78 -18.95 -8.70
C ALA A 202 13.41 -18.26 -8.59
N PHE A 203 12.53 -18.59 -9.56
CA PHE A 203 11.19 -18.01 -9.64
C PHE A 203 10.12 -19.08 -9.87
N PRO A 204 8.95 -19.06 -9.20
CA PRO A 204 7.91 -20.05 -9.41
C PRO A 204 7.33 -19.96 -10.83
N LYS A 205 7.54 -21.00 -11.64
CA LYS A 205 7.14 -21.01 -13.06
C LYS A 205 5.65 -20.71 -13.29
N TYR A 206 4.77 -21.17 -12.41
CA TYR A 206 3.33 -20.92 -12.55
C TYR A 206 2.96 -19.43 -12.49
N MET A 207 3.75 -18.61 -11.80
CA MET A 207 3.48 -17.16 -11.71
C MET A 207 3.64 -16.45 -13.06
N LEU A 208 4.41 -16.99 -14.00
CA LEU A 208 4.64 -16.36 -15.30
C LEU A 208 3.36 -16.22 -16.16
N THR A 209 2.31 -16.97 -15.86
CA THR A 209 1.01 -16.88 -16.54
C THR A 209 0.03 -15.93 -15.86
N HIS A 210 0.45 -15.26 -14.79
CA HIS A 210 -0.38 -14.34 -14.02
C HIS A 210 -0.01 -12.89 -14.31
N ALA A 211 -0.82 -11.99 -13.79
CA ALA A 211 -0.54 -10.56 -13.78
C ALA A 211 -0.49 -10.03 -12.34
N ILE A 212 0.23 -8.94 -12.16
CA ILE A 212 0.43 -8.29 -10.85
C ILE A 212 -0.20 -6.90 -10.87
N GLU A 213 -0.91 -6.58 -9.79
CA GLU A 213 -1.43 -5.24 -9.54
C GLU A 213 -0.29 -4.38 -8.97
N LEU A 214 -0.03 -3.27 -9.64
CA LEU A 214 0.93 -2.24 -9.24
C LEU A 214 0.19 -0.90 -9.18
N THR A 215 0.33 -0.16 -8.09
CA THR A 215 -0.27 1.17 -7.95
C THR A 215 0.84 2.18 -7.70
N PRO A 216 1.35 2.88 -8.75
CA PRO A 216 2.42 3.86 -8.59
C PRO A 216 1.98 5.00 -7.66
N VAL A 217 2.85 5.35 -6.71
CA VAL A 217 2.49 6.28 -5.62
C VAL A 217 2.13 7.68 -6.11
N ASP A 218 2.78 8.18 -7.14
CA ASP A 218 2.50 9.50 -7.73
C ASP A 218 1.15 9.52 -8.47
N ILE A 219 0.85 8.48 -9.25
CA ILE A 219 -0.44 8.33 -9.93
C ILE A 219 -1.58 8.14 -8.92
N CYS A 220 -1.36 7.33 -7.89
CA CYS A 220 -2.33 7.17 -6.81
C CYS A 220 -2.60 8.49 -6.06
N ALA A 221 -1.56 9.28 -5.81
CA ALA A 221 -1.71 10.58 -5.18
C ALA A 221 -2.53 11.55 -6.04
N ASP A 222 -2.34 11.54 -7.39
CA ASP A 222 -3.15 12.33 -8.30
C ASP A 222 -4.63 11.88 -8.27
N ALA A 223 -4.91 10.58 -8.26
CA ALA A 223 -6.28 10.06 -8.09
C ALA A 223 -6.94 10.55 -6.79
N VAL A 224 -6.20 10.55 -5.67
CA VAL A 224 -6.68 11.08 -4.38
C VAL A 224 -7.02 12.58 -4.50
N LEU A 225 -6.15 13.37 -5.16
CA LEU A 225 -6.39 14.81 -5.38
C LEU A 225 -7.58 15.06 -6.30
N LYS A 226 -7.76 14.26 -7.34
CA LYS A 226 -8.96 14.34 -8.22
C LYS A 226 -10.24 14.11 -7.42
N ILE A 227 -10.28 13.11 -6.53
CA ILE A 227 -11.44 12.87 -5.66
C ILE A 227 -11.63 14.03 -4.67
N LEU A 228 -10.53 14.61 -4.15
CA LEU A 228 -10.58 15.76 -3.26
C LEU A 228 -11.22 16.99 -3.93
N GLU A 229 -10.85 17.25 -5.20
CA GLU A 229 -11.30 18.43 -5.96
C GLU A 229 -12.76 18.32 -6.43
N HIS A 230 -13.34 17.11 -6.41
CA HIS A 230 -14.68 16.86 -6.91
C HIS A 230 -15.60 16.36 -5.78
N ASN A 231 -16.86 16.76 -5.84
CA ASN A 231 -17.89 16.22 -4.97
C ASN A 231 -18.36 14.89 -5.54
N SER A 232 -18.20 13.81 -4.79
CA SER A 232 -18.71 12.50 -5.18
C SER A 232 -19.95 12.13 -4.37
N PRO A 233 -20.96 11.50 -4.99
CA PRO A 233 -22.08 10.91 -4.27
C PRO A 233 -21.73 9.61 -3.54
N CYS A 234 -20.53 9.07 -3.75
CA CYS A 234 -20.06 7.83 -3.15
C CYS A 234 -19.05 8.06 -2.06
N ASN A 235 -19.11 7.20 -1.03
CA ASN A 235 -18.27 7.27 0.13
C ASN A 235 -17.09 6.29 0.11
N VAL A 236 -17.07 5.33 -0.83
CA VAL A 236 -16.00 4.32 -0.92
C VAL A 236 -15.45 4.27 -2.33
N PHE A 237 -14.12 4.24 -2.44
CA PHE A 237 -13.38 4.13 -3.70
C PHE A 237 -12.32 3.03 -3.61
N HIS A 238 -12.17 2.25 -4.67
CA HIS A 238 -11.11 1.28 -4.86
C HIS A 238 -9.99 1.87 -5.72
N LEU A 239 -9.02 2.53 -5.07
CA LEU A 239 -7.92 3.22 -5.73
C LEU A 239 -6.73 2.29 -5.97
N TYR A 240 -6.83 1.47 -7.00
CA TYR A 240 -5.72 0.68 -7.50
C TYR A 240 -5.72 0.70 -9.03
N ASP A 241 -4.52 0.57 -9.61
CA ASP A 241 -4.39 0.53 -11.06
C ASP A 241 -4.90 -0.82 -11.59
N THR A 242 -5.91 -0.76 -12.42
CA THR A 242 -6.53 -1.95 -13.01
C THR A 242 -5.83 -2.44 -14.28
N ASN A 243 -4.87 -1.65 -14.80
CA ASN A 243 -3.97 -2.09 -15.86
C ASN A 243 -2.89 -2.99 -15.24
N LEU A 244 -3.21 -4.28 -15.11
CA LEU A 244 -2.29 -5.23 -14.49
C LEU A 244 -1.05 -5.44 -15.36
N LEU A 245 0.13 -5.53 -14.74
CA LEU A 245 1.35 -5.90 -15.44
C LEU A 245 1.44 -7.43 -15.54
N PRO A 246 1.51 -8.02 -16.77
CA PRO A 246 1.82 -9.43 -16.92
C PRO A 246 3.19 -9.78 -16.31
N ILE A 247 3.22 -10.82 -15.47
CA ILE A 247 4.44 -11.18 -14.71
C ILE A 247 5.58 -11.62 -15.66
N ASN A 248 5.27 -12.18 -16.82
CA ASN A 248 6.30 -12.50 -17.81
C ASN A 248 7.05 -11.24 -18.28
N ILE A 249 6.38 -10.08 -18.48
CA ILE A 249 7.06 -8.83 -18.84
C ILE A 249 8.01 -8.41 -17.72
N PHE A 250 7.55 -8.50 -16.46
CA PHE A 250 8.38 -8.20 -15.31
C PHE A 250 9.61 -9.15 -15.23
N TYR A 251 9.37 -10.44 -15.43
CA TYR A 251 10.40 -11.47 -15.43
C TYR A 251 11.42 -11.28 -16.57
N ASP A 252 10.95 -11.10 -17.81
CA ASP A 252 11.81 -10.92 -18.98
C ASP A 252 12.69 -9.66 -18.82
N THR A 253 12.14 -8.57 -18.30
CA THR A 253 12.91 -7.34 -18.01
C THR A 253 14.02 -7.60 -16.99
N ILE A 254 13.80 -8.42 -15.97
CA ILE A 254 14.83 -8.80 -15.00
C ILE A 254 15.97 -9.59 -15.69
N LEU A 255 15.63 -10.53 -16.58
CA LEU A 255 16.64 -11.29 -17.33
C LEU A 255 17.45 -10.40 -18.28
N GLU A 256 16.79 -9.47 -18.99
CA GLU A 256 17.45 -8.50 -19.88
C GLU A 256 18.46 -7.62 -19.14
N ARG A 257 18.27 -7.40 -17.84
CA ARG A 257 19.22 -6.67 -16.97
C ARG A 257 20.41 -7.51 -16.52
N GLY A 258 20.48 -8.78 -16.93
CA GLY A 258 21.56 -9.71 -16.58
C GLY A 258 21.38 -10.35 -15.19
N ILE A 259 20.22 -10.20 -14.54
CA ILE A 259 19.93 -10.85 -13.26
C ILE A 259 19.48 -12.28 -13.54
N ASN A 260 20.24 -13.26 -13.07
CA ASN A 260 19.91 -14.67 -13.24
C ASN A 260 18.71 -15.06 -12.37
N LEU A 261 17.66 -15.56 -13.02
CA LEU A 261 16.44 -16.00 -12.37
C LEU A 261 15.86 -17.21 -13.09
N THR A 262 15.96 -18.39 -12.49
CA THR A 262 15.55 -19.65 -13.12
C THR A 262 14.08 -19.97 -12.81
N PRO A 263 13.21 -20.20 -13.81
CA PRO A 263 11.84 -20.64 -13.57
C PRO A 263 11.83 -22.09 -13.08
N VAL A 264 11.28 -22.31 -11.90
CA VAL A 264 11.25 -23.63 -11.26
C VAL A 264 9.84 -24.10 -10.93
N SER A 265 9.64 -25.42 -10.84
CA SER A 265 8.37 -25.97 -10.35
C SER A 265 8.15 -25.62 -8.87
N ASN A 266 6.87 -25.63 -8.42
CA ASN A 266 6.56 -25.41 -7.00
C ASN A 266 7.25 -26.42 -6.07
N THR A 267 7.41 -27.66 -6.51
CA THR A 267 8.13 -28.70 -5.77
C THR A 267 9.59 -28.34 -5.57
N LEU A 268 10.26 -27.90 -6.65
CA LEU A 268 11.68 -27.52 -6.58
C LEU A 268 11.84 -26.23 -5.74
N MET A 269 10.95 -25.24 -5.92
CA MET A 269 10.95 -24.02 -5.11
C MET A 269 10.81 -24.34 -3.62
N THR A 270 9.91 -25.25 -3.25
CA THR A 270 9.74 -25.70 -1.87
C THR A 270 11.01 -26.37 -1.34
N TYR A 271 11.69 -27.17 -2.16
CA TYR A 271 12.94 -27.82 -1.78
C TYR A 271 14.06 -26.80 -1.53
N ILE A 272 14.21 -25.81 -2.41
CA ILE A 272 15.17 -24.70 -2.26
C ILE A 272 14.90 -23.93 -0.97
N ILE A 273 13.65 -23.56 -0.72
CA ILE A 273 13.25 -22.84 0.52
C ILE A 273 13.58 -23.63 1.77
N LYS A 274 13.31 -24.94 1.78
CA LYS A 274 13.65 -25.81 2.93
C LYS A 274 15.16 -25.88 3.14
N GLY A 275 15.96 -25.94 2.07
CA GLY A 275 17.40 -25.87 2.15
C GLY A 275 17.90 -24.57 2.79
N ILE A 276 17.36 -23.42 2.35
CA ILE A 276 17.69 -22.11 2.94
C ILE A 276 17.29 -22.04 4.41
N LEU A 277 16.12 -22.56 4.77
CA LEU A 277 15.63 -22.56 6.15
C LEU A 277 16.46 -23.43 7.09
N SER A 278 17.17 -24.42 6.57
CA SER A 278 18.07 -25.28 7.37
C SER A 278 19.39 -24.59 7.77
N ASP A 279 19.70 -23.44 7.15
CA ASP A 279 20.89 -22.63 7.41
C ASP A 279 20.47 -21.27 8.01
N ASP A 280 20.76 -21.06 9.30
CA ASP A 280 20.39 -19.84 10.01
C ASP A 280 20.99 -18.58 9.38
N SER A 281 22.17 -18.67 8.75
CA SER A 281 22.85 -17.55 8.11
C SER A 281 22.11 -17.06 6.85
N LYS A 282 21.31 -17.92 6.20
CA LYS A 282 20.61 -17.67 4.95
C LYS A 282 19.13 -17.30 5.12
N LYS A 283 18.57 -17.38 6.32
CA LYS A 283 17.14 -17.12 6.57
C LYS A 283 16.67 -15.73 6.13
N SER A 284 17.56 -14.74 6.12
CA SER A 284 17.24 -13.38 5.64
C SER A 284 16.84 -13.35 4.18
N ILE A 285 17.39 -14.23 3.33
CA ILE A 285 17.15 -14.33 1.89
C ILE A 285 15.65 -14.50 1.58
N ILE A 286 14.97 -15.36 2.35
CA ILE A 286 13.55 -15.66 2.11
C ILE A 286 12.58 -14.74 2.88
N SER A 287 13.11 -13.74 3.58
CA SER A 287 12.29 -12.88 4.46
C SER A 287 11.15 -12.16 3.74
N GLY A 288 11.27 -11.94 2.43
CA GLY A 288 10.24 -11.32 1.60
C GLY A 288 9.10 -12.26 1.17
N ILE A 289 9.33 -13.59 1.23
CA ILE A 289 8.38 -14.61 0.77
C ILE A 289 7.85 -15.51 1.89
N VAL A 290 8.29 -15.34 3.13
CA VAL A 290 7.87 -16.19 4.28
C VAL A 290 6.35 -16.22 4.46
N GLN A 291 5.69 -15.09 4.22
CA GLN A 291 4.23 -15.00 4.33
C GLN A 291 3.47 -15.76 3.22
N ASP A 292 4.16 -16.13 2.14
CA ASP A 292 3.60 -16.89 1.02
C ASP A 292 3.75 -18.40 1.21
N LEU A 293 4.33 -18.81 2.36
CA LEU A 293 4.56 -20.21 2.70
C LEU A 293 3.46 -20.73 3.62
N ASP A 294 2.98 -21.94 3.34
CA ASP A 294 2.10 -22.66 4.25
C ASP A 294 2.87 -23.24 5.48
N LYS A 295 2.13 -23.96 6.34
CA LYS A 295 2.72 -24.65 7.52
C LYS A 295 3.79 -25.68 7.15
N ASP A 296 3.70 -26.27 5.98
CA ASP A 296 4.63 -27.28 5.46
C ASP A 296 5.80 -26.66 4.68
N LYS A 297 5.91 -25.32 4.69
CA LYS A 297 6.89 -24.50 3.95
C LYS A 297 6.76 -24.63 2.43
N LYS A 298 5.58 -25.00 1.96
CA LYS A 298 5.29 -24.95 0.53
C LYS A 298 4.94 -23.55 0.13
N PHE A 299 5.45 -23.14 -1.02
CA PHE A 299 5.04 -21.90 -1.65
C PHE A 299 3.60 -22.05 -2.14
N THR A 300 2.70 -21.28 -1.58
CA THR A 300 1.28 -21.35 -1.94
C THR A 300 0.84 -20.04 -2.56
N TYR A 301 0.14 -20.16 -3.66
CA TYR A 301 -0.68 -19.07 -4.18
C TYR A 301 -1.99 -19.07 -3.36
N ILE A 302 -2.15 -18.07 -2.52
CA ILE A 302 -3.42 -17.90 -1.79
C ILE A 302 -4.37 -17.12 -2.70
N SER A 303 -5.49 -17.74 -3.04
CA SER A 303 -6.57 -17.09 -3.77
C SER A 303 -7.02 -15.82 -3.05
N LYS A 304 -6.91 -14.69 -3.73
CA LYS A 304 -7.51 -13.44 -3.27
C LYS A 304 -8.97 -13.39 -3.72
N VAL A 305 -9.79 -12.71 -2.94
CA VAL A 305 -11.15 -12.36 -3.38
C VAL A 305 -11.05 -11.53 -4.66
N GLY A 306 -11.87 -11.82 -5.65
CA GLY A 306 -11.95 -11.02 -6.88
C GLY A 306 -12.28 -9.57 -6.54
N LEU A 307 -11.55 -8.63 -7.11
CA LEU A 307 -11.75 -7.19 -6.86
C LEU A 307 -12.58 -6.58 -7.99
N ASP A 308 -13.51 -5.71 -7.62
CA ASP A 308 -14.27 -4.89 -8.56
C ASP A 308 -14.05 -3.41 -8.21
N ALA A 309 -13.55 -2.64 -9.17
CA ALA A 309 -13.36 -1.20 -9.08
C ALA A 309 -14.13 -0.46 -10.19
N THR A 310 -15.14 -1.10 -10.77
CA THR A 310 -15.86 -0.57 -11.94
C THR A 310 -16.43 0.82 -11.68
N PHE A 311 -16.98 1.06 -10.48
CA PHE A 311 -17.50 2.37 -10.14
C PHE A 311 -16.37 3.41 -10.06
N THR A 312 -15.31 3.10 -9.32
CA THR A 312 -14.17 4.01 -9.13
C THR A 312 -13.54 4.38 -10.47
N GLN A 313 -13.34 3.41 -11.36
CA GLN A 313 -12.79 3.64 -12.70
C GLN A 313 -13.64 4.62 -13.50
N LYS A 314 -14.94 4.33 -13.65
CA LYS A 314 -15.85 5.20 -14.41
C LYS A 314 -15.94 6.60 -13.83
N TYR A 315 -15.92 6.71 -12.50
CA TYR A 315 -15.92 8.00 -11.83
C TYR A 315 -14.64 8.80 -12.13
N LEU A 316 -13.47 8.16 -11.97
CA LEU A 316 -12.18 8.80 -12.23
C LEU A 316 -12.05 9.23 -13.70
N GLU A 317 -12.45 8.37 -14.65
CA GLU A 317 -12.49 8.71 -16.08
C GLU A 317 -13.39 9.93 -16.35
N ALA A 318 -14.59 9.98 -15.74
CA ALA A 318 -15.53 11.08 -15.89
C ALA A 318 -15.00 12.42 -15.37
N ILE A 319 -14.09 12.40 -14.39
CA ILE A 319 -13.42 13.61 -13.87
C ILE A 319 -12.03 13.84 -14.48
N GLY A 320 -11.72 13.15 -15.59
CA GLY A 320 -10.50 13.37 -16.39
C GLY A 320 -9.25 12.74 -15.84
N PHE A 321 -9.36 11.63 -15.08
CA PHE A 321 -8.23 10.84 -14.61
C PHE A 321 -8.20 9.47 -15.28
N ASN A 322 -7.01 9.01 -15.66
CA ASN A 322 -6.77 7.67 -16.18
C ASN A 322 -5.57 7.04 -15.49
N TRP A 323 -5.64 5.75 -15.20
CA TRP A 323 -4.53 4.96 -14.70
C TRP A 323 -3.42 4.80 -15.75
N SER A 324 -2.22 4.51 -15.28
CA SER A 324 -1.05 4.26 -16.12
C SER A 324 -1.15 2.94 -16.87
N THR A 325 -0.41 2.83 -17.98
CA THR A 325 -0.17 1.53 -18.63
C THR A 325 1.23 1.05 -18.30
N PHE A 326 1.38 -0.23 -17.93
CA PHE A 326 2.66 -0.80 -17.55
C PHE A 326 3.36 -1.48 -18.72
N ASN A 327 4.67 -1.31 -18.78
CA ASN A 327 5.57 -1.94 -19.74
C ASN A 327 6.95 -2.17 -19.10
N SER A 328 7.90 -2.69 -19.88
CA SER A 328 9.27 -2.92 -19.44
C SER A 328 9.99 -1.63 -19.01
N GLU A 329 9.65 -0.47 -19.56
CA GLU A 329 10.24 0.82 -19.18
C GLU A 329 9.96 1.14 -17.70
N TYR A 330 8.71 0.95 -17.23
CA TYR A 330 8.39 1.16 -15.82
C TYR A 330 9.15 0.18 -14.91
N VAL A 331 9.23 -1.10 -15.32
CA VAL A 331 10.00 -2.11 -14.56
C VAL A 331 11.47 -1.70 -14.49
N ASN A 332 12.05 -1.25 -15.61
CA ASN A 332 13.43 -0.77 -15.63
C ASN A 332 13.66 0.40 -14.68
N LYS A 333 12.77 1.41 -14.67
CA LYS A 333 12.85 2.53 -13.70
C LYS A 333 12.85 2.04 -12.24
N CYS A 334 12.04 1.02 -11.92
CA CYS A 334 12.02 0.44 -10.57
C CYS A 334 13.35 -0.21 -10.21
N PHE A 335 13.91 -1.00 -11.12
CA PHE A 335 15.20 -1.68 -10.90
C PHE A 335 16.37 -0.70 -10.87
N ASP A 336 16.38 0.32 -11.73
CA ASP A 336 17.39 1.40 -11.66
C ASP A 336 17.42 2.04 -10.27
N TYR A 337 16.25 2.29 -9.70
CA TYR A 337 16.17 2.80 -8.32
C TYR A 337 16.70 1.78 -7.31
N PHE A 338 16.30 0.49 -7.40
CA PHE A 338 16.73 -0.55 -6.45
C PHE A 338 18.24 -0.74 -6.47
N GLU A 339 18.86 -0.71 -7.64
CA GLU A 339 20.30 -0.80 -7.81
C GLU A 339 21.02 0.45 -7.30
N ASN A 340 20.54 1.64 -7.65
CA ASN A 340 21.12 2.91 -7.24
C ASN A 340 21.14 3.12 -5.71
N VAL A 341 20.19 2.56 -4.98
CA VAL A 341 20.16 2.61 -3.52
C VAL A 341 20.82 1.39 -2.86
N GLY A 342 21.42 0.49 -3.63
CA GLY A 342 22.07 -0.73 -3.14
C GLY A 342 21.08 -1.74 -2.52
N PHE A 343 19.81 -1.71 -2.94
CA PHE A 343 18.81 -2.65 -2.45
C PHE A 343 18.90 -4.00 -3.14
N ILE A 344 19.19 -4.01 -4.44
CA ILE A 344 19.51 -5.20 -5.24
C ILE A 344 20.92 -4.98 -5.77
N ASP A 345 21.78 -6.00 -5.63
CA ASP A 345 23.12 -6.00 -6.19
C ASP A 345 23.09 -6.69 -7.56
N LYS A 346 23.67 -6.07 -8.58
CA LYS A 346 23.88 -6.67 -9.91
C LYS A 346 24.93 -7.78 -9.90
N ASN A 347 25.88 -7.69 -8.98
CA ASN A 347 27.07 -8.56 -8.94
C ASN A 347 26.84 -9.75 -7.99
N LEU A 348 25.66 -10.37 -8.00
CA LEU A 348 25.49 -11.70 -7.42
C LEU A 348 26.23 -12.71 -8.29
N GLU A 349 27.58 -12.53 -8.42
CA GLU A 349 28.46 -13.56 -8.93
C GLU A 349 28.48 -14.72 -7.92
N GLU A 350 28.29 -15.91 -8.43
CA GLU A 350 28.46 -17.25 -7.87
C GLU A 350 29.15 -17.32 -6.50
N HIS A 351 28.34 -17.56 -5.46
CA HIS A 351 28.82 -18.10 -4.19
C HIS A 351 28.25 -19.49 -3.93
#